data_19c844175499f1ceda98bde901f7cd41
#
_entry.id   19c844175499f1ceda98bde901f7cd41
#
_cell.length_a   1.000
_cell.length_b   1.000
_cell.length_c   1.000
_cell.angle_alpha   90.00
_cell.angle_beta   90.00
_cell.angle_gamma   90.00
#
_symmetry.space_group_name_H-M   'P 1'
#
loop_
_entity.id
_entity.type
_entity.pdbx_description
1 polymer ?
#
loop_
_entity_poly.entity_id
_entity_poly.type
_entity_poly.pdbx_seq_one_letter_code
_entity_poly.pdbx_strand_id
1 'polypeptide(L)'
;MYIHLVQTDTFRSRPGRIEDADKVGKIIFEAFSAVANKHSFPPDFPSVDVARGLASSLLSNPRFYSIVAEDNTSNGGEDKNSIVGSNFLDERSNIVAGVGPLTIDPKYQNKGTGRQLMINVLERAKNKNFPAIRLLQASYHSRSLALYTTLGFEVREPISNMQGKPIQEAIPGRSVRAATESDTESCNTICKTVHGHDRNGELQDSIKQGSAKVVLHENKITGYTCGLTFFNHSVGLTNDDLKALISSATNDDSYGGPGILIPSRNTQLFRWCLNNGLRLVQQLTLMTIGLYNEPAGSYLPSILY
;
A
#
# COMPACT_ATOMS: atom_id res chain seq x y z
N MET A 1 19.91 5.29 19.96
CA MET A 1 19.95 3.82 20.13
C MET A 1 20.66 3.24 18.92
N TYR A 2 21.89 2.74 19.10
CA TYR A 2 22.68 2.17 18.01
C TYR A 2 22.11 0.80 17.66
N ILE A 3 21.53 0.69 16.45
CA ILE A 3 21.14 -0.62 15.88
C ILE A 3 22.45 -1.28 15.44
N HIS A 4 22.92 -2.26 16.20
CA HIS A 4 24.02 -3.09 15.74
C HIS A 4 23.58 -3.85 14.48
N LEU A 5 24.20 -3.51 13.36
CA LEU A 5 24.13 -4.27 12.13
C LEU A 5 24.71 -5.65 12.38
N VAL A 6 23.87 -6.64 12.60
CA VAL A 6 24.28 -8.04 12.47
C VAL A 6 24.29 -8.33 10.97
N GLN A 7 25.44 -8.09 10.34
CA GLN A 7 25.71 -8.57 8.99
C GLN A 7 25.80 -10.10 9.11
N THR A 8 24.75 -10.81 8.73
CA THR A 8 24.82 -12.25 8.58
C THR A 8 25.47 -12.53 7.23
N ASP A 9 26.59 -13.24 7.19
CA ASP A 9 27.33 -13.63 5.97
C ASP A 9 26.46 -14.41 4.95
N THR A 10 25.22 -14.69 5.32
CA THR A 10 24.29 -15.55 4.59
C THR A 10 23.59 -14.85 3.41
N PHE A 11 23.40 -13.54 3.48
CA PHE A 11 22.64 -12.77 2.48
C PHE A 11 23.32 -11.46 2.12
N ARG A 12 23.36 -11.16 0.81
CA ARG A 12 23.79 -9.87 0.28
C ARG A 12 22.58 -9.07 -0.19
N SER A 13 22.49 -7.80 0.19
CA SER A 13 21.48 -6.89 -0.32
C SER A 13 22.04 -6.01 -1.44
N ARG A 14 21.26 -5.79 -2.49
CA ARG A 14 21.54 -4.84 -3.57
C ARG A 14 20.28 -4.11 -4.03
N PRO A 15 20.42 -2.96 -4.72
CA PRO A 15 19.27 -2.34 -5.39
C PRO A 15 18.58 -3.33 -6.35
N GLY A 16 17.25 -3.31 -6.36
CA GLY A 16 16.43 -4.06 -7.31
C GLY A 16 16.53 -3.46 -8.71
N ARG A 17 16.36 -4.29 -9.73
CA ARG A 17 16.41 -3.94 -11.15
C ARG A 17 15.18 -4.49 -11.85
N ILE A 18 14.81 -3.94 -13.00
CA ILE A 18 13.65 -4.42 -13.76
C ILE A 18 13.75 -5.90 -14.15
N GLU A 19 14.97 -6.39 -14.39
CA GLU A 19 15.24 -7.80 -14.73
C GLU A 19 14.90 -8.75 -13.56
N ASP A 20 14.80 -8.23 -12.33
CA ASP A 20 14.42 -9.01 -11.15
C ASP A 20 12.91 -9.26 -11.05
N ALA A 21 12.10 -8.60 -11.89
CA ALA A 21 10.65 -8.53 -11.73
C ALA A 21 9.97 -9.91 -11.71
N ASP A 22 10.40 -10.84 -12.56
CA ASP A 22 9.82 -12.19 -12.62
C ASP A 22 10.08 -12.95 -11.30
N LYS A 23 11.31 -12.96 -10.83
CA LYS A 23 11.70 -13.65 -9.59
C LYS A 23 11.08 -13.00 -8.34
N VAL A 24 11.11 -11.65 -8.27
CA VAL A 24 10.50 -10.88 -7.19
C VAL A 24 8.99 -11.10 -7.17
N GLY A 25 8.31 -11.03 -8.31
CA GLY A 25 6.87 -11.27 -8.41
C GLY A 25 6.47 -12.67 -7.97
N LYS A 26 7.25 -13.69 -8.34
CA LYS A 26 7.05 -15.06 -7.86
C LYS A 26 7.17 -15.15 -6.33
N ILE A 27 8.19 -14.54 -5.74
CA ILE A 27 8.38 -14.53 -4.28
C ILE A 27 7.24 -13.78 -3.59
N ILE A 28 6.79 -12.64 -4.12
CA ILE A 28 5.63 -11.92 -3.62
C ILE A 28 4.42 -12.87 -3.56
N PHE A 29 4.09 -13.53 -4.67
CA PHE A 29 2.96 -14.45 -4.73
C PHE A 29 3.09 -15.59 -3.72
N GLU A 30 4.24 -16.27 -3.67
CA GLU A 30 4.47 -17.41 -2.78
C GLU A 30 4.46 -17.02 -1.31
N ALA A 31 5.07 -15.87 -0.95
CA ALA A 31 5.12 -15.40 0.43
C ALA A 31 3.73 -15.02 0.96
N PHE A 32 2.95 -14.25 0.20
CA PHE A 32 1.60 -13.85 0.60
C PHE A 32 0.65 -15.06 0.63
N SER A 33 0.72 -15.95 -0.37
CA SER A 33 -0.08 -17.18 -0.39
C SER A 33 0.23 -18.09 0.81
N ALA A 34 1.50 -18.25 1.18
CA ALA A 34 1.89 -19.04 2.33
C ALA A 34 1.34 -18.49 3.65
N VAL A 35 1.35 -17.15 3.82
CA VAL A 35 0.79 -16.49 5.01
C VAL A 35 -0.73 -16.61 5.03
N ALA A 36 -1.42 -16.32 3.92
CA ALA A 36 -2.87 -16.44 3.81
C ALA A 36 -3.34 -17.86 4.11
N ASN A 37 -2.74 -18.86 3.47
CA ASN A 37 -3.06 -20.27 3.68
C ASN A 37 -2.86 -20.71 5.14
N LYS A 38 -1.75 -20.31 5.76
CA LYS A 38 -1.46 -20.63 7.17
C LYS A 38 -2.54 -20.13 8.13
N HIS A 39 -3.17 -19.02 7.80
CA HIS A 39 -4.16 -18.36 8.65
C HIS A 39 -5.60 -18.52 8.14
N SER A 40 -5.83 -19.34 7.10
CA SER A 40 -7.15 -19.57 6.49
C SER A 40 -7.82 -18.30 5.95
N PHE A 41 -7.02 -17.37 5.41
CA PHE A 41 -7.52 -16.19 4.70
C PHE A 41 -7.45 -16.38 3.19
N PRO A 42 -8.28 -15.66 2.42
CA PRO A 42 -8.17 -15.62 0.97
C PRO A 42 -6.80 -15.08 0.52
N PRO A 43 -6.25 -15.56 -0.62
CA PRO A 43 -5.00 -15.05 -1.14
C PRO A 43 -5.13 -13.57 -1.55
N ASP A 44 -4.07 -12.79 -1.29
CA ASP A 44 -4.02 -11.37 -1.69
C ASP A 44 -3.87 -11.21 -3.22
N PHE A 45 -3.28 -12.19 -3.88
CA PHE A 45 -3.07 -12.20 -5.34
C PHE A 45 -3.81 -13.38 -5.98
N PRO A 46 -4.62 -13.14 -7.03
CA PRO A 46 -5.36 -14.19 -7.72
C PRO A 46 -4.44 -15.08 -8.57
N SER A 47 -3.28 -14.59 -9.00
CA SER A 47 -2.30 -15.34 -9.77
C SER A 47 -0.89 -14.79 -9.60
N VAL A 48 0.11 -15.60 -9.97
CA VAL A 48 1.51 -15.18 -9.99
C VAL A 48 1.75 -14.03 -10.99
N ASP A 49 1.00 -13.97 -12.09
CA ASP A 49 1.16 -12.94 -13.11
C ASP A 49 0.73 -11.56 -12.60
N VAL A 50 -0.29 -11.48 -11.76
CA VAL A 50 -0.68 -10.23 -11.08
C VAL A 50 0.44 -9.76 -10.15
N ALA A 51 1.06 -10.66 -9.40
CA ALA A 51 2.18 -10.31 -8.53
C ALA A 51 3.45 -9.91 -9.33
N ARG A 52 3.69 -10.54 -10.50
CA ARG A 52 4.75 -10.14 -11.43
C ARG A 52 4.51 -8.75 -12.02
N GLY A 53 3.26 -8.46 -12.40
CA GLY A 53 2.85 -7.13 -12.85
C GLY A 53 3.11 -6.05 -11.79
N LEU A 54 2.78 -6.34 -10.52
CA LEU A 54 3.10 -5.44 -9.40
C LEU A 54 4.61 -5.25 -9.25
N ALA A 55 5.40 -6.33 -9.23
CA ALA A 55 6.86 -6.26 -9.13
C ALA A 55 7.47 -5.43 -10.26
N SER A 56 7.03 -5.66 -11.50
CA SER A 56 7.46 -4.88 -12.67
C SER A 56 7.14 -3.39 -12.51
N SER A 57 5.92 -3.06 -12.07
CA SER A 57 5.51 -1.67 -11.85
C SER A 57 6.36 -0.97 -10.76
N LEU A 58 6.64 -1.66 -9.65
CA LEU A 58 7.43 -1.09 -8.55
C LEU A 58 8.91 -0.93 -8.96
N LEU A 59 9.48 -1.91 -9.67
CA LEU A 59 10.88 -1.88 -10.08
C LEU A 59 11.17 -0.89 -11.23
N SER A 60 10.18 -0.63 -12.09
CA SER A 60 10.32 0.33 -13.20
C SER A 60 10.03 1.78 -12.82
N ASN A 61 9.35 2.04 -11.72
CA ASN A 61 9.02 3.40 -11.31
C ASN A 61 10.21 4.03 -10.55
N PRO A 62 10.85 5.09 -11.08
CA PRO A 62 12.04 5.70 -10.46
C PRO A 62 11.76 6.38 -9.10
N ARG A 63 10.49 6.53 -8.72
CA ARG A 63 10.07 7.07 -7.42
C ARG A 63 9.83 5.97 -6.37
N PHE A 64 10.15 4.73 -6.70
CA PHE A 64 10.25 3.64 -5.73
C PHE A 64 11.71 3.25 -5.56
N TYR A 65 12.20 3.32 -4.33
CA TYR A 65 13.44 2.65 -3.99
C TYR A 65 13.15 1.18 -3.76
N SER A 66 13.90 0.31 -4.43
CA SER A 66 13.75 -1.14 -4.33
C SER A 66 15.06 -1.78 -3.88
N ILE A 67 14.95 -2.80 -3.02
CA ILE A 67 16.08 -3.59 -2.55
C ILE A 67 15.72 -5.06 -2.58
N VAL A 68 16.68 -5.89 -3.02
CA VAL A 68 16.57 -7.35 -3.05
C VAL A 68 17.66 -7.97 -2.18
N ALA A 69 17.36 -9.13 -1.60
CA ALA A 69 18.31 -9.98 -0.91
C ALA A 69 18.66 -11.19 -1.77
N GLU A 70 19.95 -11.46 -1.92
CA GLU A 70 20.50 -12.62 -2.63
C GLU A 70 21.13 -13.61 -1.66
N ASP A 71 20.97 -14.91 -1.92
CA ASP A 71 21.60 -15.97 -1.15
C ASP A 71 23.09 -16.07 -1.50
N ASN A 72 23.95 -15.88 -0.52
CA ASN A 72 25.41 -16.02 -0.65
C ASN A 72 25.93 -17.42 -0.27
N THR A 73 25.07 -18.32 0.23
CA THR A 73 25.50 -19.60 0.82
C THR A 73 25.60 -20.74 -0.18
N SER A 74 25.06 -20.56 -1.39
CA SER A 74 25.09 -21.61 -2.42
C SER A 74 26.51 -21.74 -2.99
N ASN A 75 27.22 -22.81 -2.62
CA ASN A 75 28.55 -23.13 -3.15
C ASN A 75 28.48 -23.53 -4.63
N GLY A 76 28.42 -22.53 -5.54
CA GLY A 76 28.78 -22.75 -6.96
C GLY A 76 27.74 -23.44 -7.87
N GLY A 77 26.49 -23.68 -7.41
CA GLY A 77 25.39 -24.20 -8.23
C GLY A 77 24.59 -23.10 -8.96
N GLU A 78 23.60 -23.51 -9.78
CA GLU A 78 22.69 -22.62 -10.53
C GLU A 78 21.95 -21.60 -9.64
N ASP A 79 21.88 -21.81 -8.33
CA ASP A 79 21.22 -20.97 -7.32
C ASP A 79 22.10 -19.89 -6.68
N LYS A 80 23.38 -19.80 -7.06
CA LYS A 80 24.28 -18.77 -6.52
C LYS A 80 23.78 -17.38 -6.90
N ASN A 81 23.63 -16.48 -5.90
CA ASN A 81 23.05 -15.15 -6.04
C ASN A 81 21.57 -15.15 -6.42
N SER A 82 20.83 -16.24 -6.12
CA SER A 82 19.38 -16.27 -6.32
C SER A 82 18.70 -15.28 -5.37
N ILE A 83 17.77 -14.47 -5.90
CA ILE A 83 16.96 -13.57 -5.09
C ILE A 83 16.07 -14.40 -4.16
N VAL A 84 16.10 -14.05 -2.87
CA VAL A 84 15.33 -14.71 -1.80
C VAL A 84 14.37 -13.78 -1.08
N GLY A 85 14.37 -12.50 -1.39
CA GLY A 85 13.44 -11.53 -0.83
C GLY A 85 13.60 -10.14 -1.41
N SER A 86 12.60 -9.31 -1.14
CA SER A 86 12.57 -7.91 -1.60
C SER A 86 11.84 -7.01 -0.63
N ASN A 87 12.13 -5.71 -0.70
CA ASN A 87 11.37 -4.66 -0.05
C ASN A 87 11.40 -3.39 -0.89
N PHE A 88 10.40 -2.54 -0.70
CA PHE A 88 10.23 -1.31 -1.46
C PHE A 88 9.95 -0.14 -0.53
N LEU A 89 10.34 1.06 -0.96
CA LEU A 89 10.02 2.33 -0.33
C LEU A 89 9.40 3.26 -1.38
N ASP A 90 8.14 3.63 -1.18
CA ASP A 90 7.45 4.63 -1.99
C ASP A 90 7.95 6.03 -1.62
N GLU A 91 8.68 6.66 -2.54
CA GLU A 91 9.25 8.02 -2.39
C GLU A 91 8.44 9.05 -3.21
N ARG A 92 7.17 8.78 -3.56
CA ARG A 92 6.32 9.70 -4.36
C ARG A 92 5.86 10.93 -3.59
N SER A 93 5.94 10.93 -2.25
CA SER A 93 5.72 12.08 -1.38
C SER A 93 7.04 12.56 -0.79
N ASN A 94 7.11 13.83 -0.40
CA ASN A 94 8.27 14.39 0.33
C ASN A 94 8.08 14.34 1.86
N ILE A 95 6.90 13.96 2.34
CA ILE A 95 6.55 13.97 3.77
C ILE A 95 6.42 12.55 4.30
N VAL A 96 5.76 11.68 3.56
CA VAL A 96 5.48 10.32 4.01
C VAL A 96 6.02 9.33 3.00
N ALA A 97 6.90 8.44 3.44
CA ALA A 97 7.34 7.29 2.67
C ALA A 97 6.51 6.06 3.04
N GLY A 98 6.05 5.31 2.04
CA GLY A 98 5.35 4.04 2.23
C GLY A 98 6.33 2.86 2.15
N VAL A 99 6.18 1.86 3.02
CA VAL A 99 7.03 0.66 3.00
C VAL A 99 6.24 -0.55 2.57
N GLY A 100 6.75 -1.25 1.58
CA GLY A 100 6.23 -2.55 1.16
C GLY A 100 6.03 -2.70 -0.35
N PRO A 101 5.76 -3.92 -0.80
CA PRO A 101 5.67 -5.15 -0.01
C PRO A 101 7.04 -5.68 0.46
N LEU A 102 7.13 -6.07 1.73
CA LEU A 102 8.28 -6.85 2.24
C LEU A 102 7.97 -8.33 2.06
N THR A 103 8.75 -9.02 1.27
CA THR A 103 8.56 -10.45 1.02
C THR A 103 9.86 -11.23 1.09
N ILE A 104 9.79 -12.42 1.67
CA ILE A 104 10.89 -13.38 1.75
C ILE A 104 10.36 -14.74 1.28
N ASP A 105 11.09 -15.37 0.39
CA ASP A 105 10.82 -16.74 -0.04
C ASP A 105 10.58 -17.64 1.20
N PRO A 106 9.45 -18.38 1.28
CA PRO A 106 9.12 -19.19 2.43
C PRO A 106 10.26 -20.11 2.92
N LYS A 107 11.12 -20.59 2.02
CA LYS A 107 12.29 -21.43 2.34
C LYS A 107 13.40 -20.69 3.08
N TYR A 108 13.44 -19.35 2.95
CA TYR A 108 14.49 -18.50 3.51
C TYR A 108 14.01 -17.62 4.68
N GLN A 109 12.78 -17.82 5.13
CA GLN A 109 12.25 -17.12 6.30
C GLN A 109 12.94 -17.55 7.60
N ASN A 110 12.78 -16.72 8.66
CA ASN A 110 13.34 -16.95 10.01
C ASN A 110 14.87 -16.86 10.12
N LYS A 111 15.56 -16.34 9.10
CA LYS A 111 17.03 -16.17 9.07
C LYS A 111 17.49 -14.72 9.21
N GLY A 112 16.57 -13.78 9.58
CA GLY A 112 16.89 -12.36 9.75
C GLY A 112 16.79 -11.53 8.46
N THR A 113 16.62 -12.13 7.27
CA THR A 113 16.60 -11.45 5.97
C THR A 113 15.54 -10.33 5.91
N GLY A 114 14.31 -10.60 6.40
CA GLY A 114 13.25 -9.58 6.41
C GLY A 114 13.59 -8.36 7.28
N ARG A 115 14.24 -8.58 8.44
CA ARG A 115 14.73 -7.49 9.29
C ARG A 115 15.81 -6.67 8.59
N GLN A 116 16.74 -7.32 7.90
CA GLN A 116 17.79 -6.66 7.14
C GLN A 116 17.23 -5.77 6.03
N LEU A 117 16.28 -6.28 5.24
CA LEU A 117 15.61 -5.51 4.19
C LEU A 117 14.81 -4.33 4.76
N MET A 118 14.18 -4.49 5.93
CA MET A 118 13.53 -3.36 6.62
C MET A 118 14.54 -2.29 7.05
N ILE A 119 15.66 -2.69 7.66
CA ILE A 119 16.72 -1.75 8.08
C ILE A 119 17.21 -0.94 6.87
N ASN A 120 17.46 -1.58 5.73
CA ASN A 120 17.90 -0.89 4.51
C ASN A 120 16.91 0.21 4.05
N VAL A 121 15.61 -0.09 3.99
CA VAL A 121 14.61 0.93 3.58
C VAL A 121 14.44 2.02 4.63
N LEU A 122 14.57 1.71 5.92
CA LEU A 122 14.53 2.71 6.99
C LEU A 122 15.75 3.63 6.97
N GLU A 123 16.94 3.11 6.70
CA GLU A 123 18.16 3.91 6.49
C GLU A 123 18.01 4.81 5.24
N ARG A 124 17.46 4.28 4.17
CA ARG A 124 17.14 5.08 2.96
C ARG A 124 16.19 6.22 3.30
N ALA A 125 15.09 5.95 3.99
CA ALA A 125 14.11 6.96 4.39
C ALA A 125 14.74 8.03 5.31
N LYS A 126 15.57 7.61 6.27
CA LYS A 126 16.33 8.52 7.14
C LYS A 126 17.28 9.41 6.35
N ASN A 127 18.05 8.85 5.42
CA ASN A 127 18.99 9.60 4.58
C ASN A 127 18.28 10.61 3.64
N LYS A 128 17.04 10.33 3.29
CA LYS A 128 16.15 11.24 2.55
C LYS A 128 15.40 12.24 3.44
N ASN A 129 15.59 12.17 4.77
CA ASN A 129 14.92 13.01 5.77
C ASN A 129 13.38 12.95 5.72
N PHE A 130 12.79 11.78 5.45
CA PHE A 130 11.34 11.63 5.51
C PHE A 130 10.83 11.84 6.95
N PRO A 131 9.91 12.80 7.20
CA PRO A 131 9.32 13.02 8.52
C PRO A 131 8.47 11.84 9.02
N ALA A 132 7.90 11.06 8.09
CA ALA A 132 7.07 9.92 8.41
C ALA A 132 7.35 8.73 7.49
N ILE A 133 7.26 7.54 8.06
CA ILE A 133 7.34 6.27 7.33
C ILE A 133 6.12 5.46 7.74
N ARG A 134 5.37 4.93 6.77
CA ARG A 134 4.13 4.19 7.01
C ARG A 134 4.12 2.84 6.33
N LEU A 135 3.37 1.93 6.90
CA LEU A 135 3.03 0.64 6.30
C LEU A 135 1.65 0.18 6.75
N LEU A 136 1.04 -0.68 5.96
CA LEU A 136 -0.10 -1.50 6.36
C LEU A 136 0.32 -2.96 6.40
N GLN A 137 -0.11 -3.67 7.44
CA GLN A 137 0.17 -5.10 7.58
C GLN A 137 -1.10 -5.88 7.94
N ALA A 138 -1.19 -7.15 7.52
CA ALA A 138 -2.30 -8.02 7.88
C ALA A 138 -2.34 -8.26 9.39
N SER A 139 -3.41 -7.85 10.07
CA SER A 139 -3.50 -7.87 11.54
C SER A 139 -3.37 -9.29 12.12
N TYR A 140 -3.74 -10.31 11.35
CA TYR A 140 -3.59 -11.72 11.75
C TYR A 140 -2.13 -12.20 11.71
N HIS A 141 -1.22 -11.47 11.04
CA HIS A 141 0.19 -11.86 10.93
C HIS A 141 1.02 -11.26 12.08
N SER A 142 0.83 -11.79 13.30
CA SER A 142 1.47 -11.31 14.53
C SER A 142 3.00 -11.20 14.44
N ARG A 143 3.65 -12.06 13.65
CA ARG A 143 5.10 -12.02 13.46
C ARG A 143 5.55 -10.73 12.74
N SER A 144 4.83 -10.27 11.72
CA SER A 144 5.11 -8.99 11.06
C SER A 144 4.87 -7.82 12.00
N LEU A 145 3.78 -7.84 12.76
CA LEU A 145 3.48 -6.82 13.77
C LEU A 145 4.63 -6.70 14.77
N ALA A 146 5.10 -7.83 15.32
CA ALA A 146 6.23 -7.86 16.26
C ALA A 146 7.52 -7.32 15.62
N LEU A 147 7.84 -7.71 14.38
CA LEU A 147 9.01 -7.21 13.65
C LEU A 147 8.96 -5.69 13.52
N TYR A 148 7.85 -5.15 13.01
CA TYR A 148 7.72 -3.70 12.77
C TYR A 148 7.75 -2.91 14.07
N THR A 149 7.09 -3.40 15.12
CA THR A 149 7.14 -2.78 16.45
C THR A 149 8.59 -2.73 17.00
N THR A 150 9.38 -3.82 16.84
CA THR A 150 10.79 -3.81 17.29
C THR A 150 11.69 -2.89 16.45
N LEU A 151 11.25 -2.49 15.25
CA LEU A 151 11.93 -1.52 14.39
C LEU A 151 11.46 -0.07 14.62
N GLY A 152 10.55 0.16 15.58
CA GLY A 152 10.10 1.49 15.99
C GLY A 152 8.78 1.93 15.35
N PHE A 153 8.09 1.08 14.60
CA PHE A 153 6.74 1.39 14.13
C PHE A 153 5.73 1.31 15.28
N GLU A 154 4.82 2.25 15.29
CA GLU A 154 3.70 2.33 16.24
C GLU A 154 2.38 2.08 15.52
N VAL A 155 1.50 1.31 16.15
CA VAL A 155 0.14 1.07 15.66
C VAL A 155 -0.66 2.38 15.72
N ARG A 156 -1.38 2.71 14.65
CA ARG A 156 -2.23 3.91 14.56
C ARG A 156 -3.69 3.58 14.36
N GLU A 157 -4.02 2.77 13.37
CA GLU A 157 -5.41 2.59 12.98
C GLU A 157 -5.70 1.18 12.44
N PRO A 158 -6.81 0.55 12.84
CA PRO A 158 -7.31 -0.66 12.18
C PRO A 158 -7.99 -0.28 10.86
N ILE A 159 -7.65 -1.01 9.80
CA ILE A 159 -8.17 -0.82 8.44
C ILE A 159 -8.91 -2.08 8.02
N SER A 160 -10.12 -1.92 7.52
CA SER A 160 -10.97 -3.00 6.99
C SER A 160 -10.77 -3.15 5.49
N ASN A 161 -10.36 -4.33 5.03
CA ASN A 161 -10.38 -4.67 3.62
C ASN A 161 -11.77 -5.17 3.23
N MET A 162 -12.45 -4.42 2.34
CA MET A 162 -13.83 -4.66 1.92
C MET A 162 -13.88 -5.12 0.46
N GLN A 163 -14.61 -6.20 0.22
CA GLN A 163 -14.84 -6.77 -1.13
C GLN A 163 -16.32 -6.91 -1.42
N GLY A 164 -16.68 -6.81 -2.69
CA GLY A 164 -18.05 -7.01 -3.18
C GLY A 164 -18.22 -6.45 -4.58
N LYS A 165 -19.46 -6.48 -5.06
CA LYS A 165 -19.82 -5.81 -6.30
C LYS A 165 -19.77 -4.29 -6.10
N PRO A 166 -19.44 -3.52 -7.16
CA PRO A 166 -19.50 -2.06 -7.10
C PRO A 166 -20.88 -1.58 -6.64
N ILE A 167 -20.86 -0.69 -5.65
CA ILE A 167 -22.05 -0.06 -5.13
C ILE A 167 -22.58 0.93 -6.20
N GLN A 168 -23.85 0.86 -6.51
CA GLN A 168 -24.51 1.72 -7.49
C GLN A 168 -25.57 2.58 -6.75
N GLU A 169 -25.11 3.60 -6.03
CA GLU A 169 -25.97 4.51 -5.27
C GLU A 169 -25.68 5.96 -5.67
N ALA A 170 -26.70 6.69 -6.10
CA ALA A 170 -26.58 8.12 -6.36
C ALA A 170 -26.56 8.89 -5.04
N ILE A 171 -25.49 9.62 -4.78
CA ILE A 171 -25.34 10.45 -3.57
C ILE A 171 -25.85 11.87 -3.86
N PRO A 172 -26.92 12.32 -3.18
CA PRO A 172 -27.53 13.61 -3.45
C PRO A 172 -26.53 14.77 -3.37
N GLY A 173 -26.58 15.67 -4.35
CA GLY A 173 -25.73 16.85 -4.42
C GLY A 173 -24.26 16.55 -4.76
N ARG A 174 -23.92 15.33 -5.15
CA ARG A 174 -22.57 14.93 -5.58
C ARG A 174 -22.56 14.53 -7.05
N SER A 175 -21.51 14.95 -7.77
CA SER A 175 -21.22 14.47 -9.13
C SER A 175 -19.75 14.04 -9.21
N VAL A 176 -19.47 13.00 -9.99
CA VAL A 176 -18.12 12.47 -10.15
C VAL A 176 -17.72 12.51 -11.63
N ARG A 177 -16.48 12.94 -11.89
CA ARG A 177 -15.89 12.92 -13.24
C ARG A 177 -14.42 12.49 -13.18
N ALA A 178 -13.86 12.16 -14.31
CA ALA A 178 -12.42 11.95 -14.43
C ALA A 178 -11.66 13.21 -13.97
N ALA A 179 -10.55 12.98 -13.28
CA ALA A 179 -9.63 14.04 -12.89
C ALA A 179 -8.73 14.45 -14.06
N THR A 180 -8.35 15.72 -14.11
CA THR A 180 -7.43 16.29 -15.08
C THR A 180 -6.25 16.95 -14.38
N GLU A 181 -5.19 17.30 -15.11
CA GLU A 181 -4.04 17.99 -14.52
C GLU A 181 -4.42 19.32 -13.84
N SER A 182 -5.45 20.02 -14.36
CA SER A 182 -5.94 21.28 -13.78
C SER A 182 -6.60 21.10 -12.40
N ASP A 183 -6.97 19.89 -12.02
CA ASP A 183 -7.58 19.58 -10.71
C ASP A 183 -6.52 19.35 -9.61
N THR A 184 -5.26 19.22 -9.96
CA THR A 184 -4.17 18.79 -9.07
C THR A 184 -4.06 19.66 -7.83
N GLU A 185 -4.13 20.99 -7.98
CA GLU A 185 -4.01 21.94 -6.86
C GLU A 185 -5.17 21.79 -5.86
N SER A 186 -6.39 21.70 -6.37
CA SER A 186 -7.59 21.47 -5.54
C SER A 186 -7.52 20.15 -4.79
N CYS A 187 -7.12 19.08 -5.46
CA CYS A 187 -6.95 17.76 -4.86
C CYS A 187 -5.89 17.76 -3.76
N ASN A 188 -4.74 18.37 -4.02
CA ASN A 188 -3.67 18.50 -3.02
C ASN A 188 -4.10 19.34 -1.82
N THR A 189 -4.89 20.40 -2.02
CA THR A 189 -5.44 21.21 -0.94
C THR A 189 -6.37 20.39 -0.05
N ILE A 190 -7.25 19.57 -0.64
CA ILE A 190 -8.13 18.65 0.11
C ILE A 190 -7.29 17.63 0.89
N CYS A 191 -6.30 17.02 0.25
CA CYS A 191 -5.42 16.06 0.92
C CYS A 191 -4.68 16.68 2.11
N LYS A 192 -4.15 17.91 1.95
CA LYS A 192 -3.53 18.66 3.05
C LYS A 192 -4.52 18.98 4.16
N THR A 193 -5.75 19.32 3.84
CA THR A 193 -6.80 19.58 4.83
C THR A 193 -7.09 18.32 5.65
N VAL A 194 -7.15 17.15 5.00
CA VAL A 194 -7.49 15.88 5.67
C VAL A 194 -6.29 15.27 6.39
N HIS A 195 -5.11 15.25 5.77
CA HIS A 195 -3.95 14.50 6.25
C HIS A 195 -2.80 15.38 6.80
N GLY A 196 -2.83 16.70 6.55
CA GLY A 196 -1.72 17.60 6.84
C GLY A 196 -0.58 17.57 5.81
N HIS A 197 -0.69 16.76 4.77
CA HIS A 197 0.26 16.65 3.65
C HIS A 197 -0.46 16.27 2.37
N ASP A 198 0.17 16.47 1.22
CA ASP A 198 -0.36 16.00 -0.06
C ASP A 198 0.24 14.63 -0.47
N ARG A 199 -0.38 14.05 -1.50
CA ARG A 199 0.05 12.83 -2.19
C ARG A 199 0.19 13.09 -3.69
N ASN A 200 0.75 14.24 -4.03
CA ASN A 200 0.83 14.74 -5.40
C ASN A 200 1.43 13.76 -6.39
N GLY A 201 2.48 13.04 -6.01
CA GLY A 201 3.14 12.08 -6.90
C GLY A 201 2.23 10.93 -7.30
N GLU A 202 1.46 10.37 -6.36
CA GLU A 202 0.49 9.31 -6.65
C GLU A 202 -0.67 9.85 -7.52
N LEU A 203 -1.18 11.04 -7.18
CA LEU A 203 -2.24 11.67 -7.94
C LEU A 203 -1.83 11.92 -9.40
N GLN A 204 -0.65 12.45 -9.64
CA GLN A 204 -0.13 12.68 -10.99
C GLN A 204 0.01 11.38 -11.80
N ASP A 205 0.49 10.30 -11.18
CA ASP A 205 0.57 8.99 -11.84
C ASP A 205 -0.83 8.51 -12.25
N SER A 206 -1.80 8.63 -11.34
CA SER A 206 -3.16 8.17 -11.54
C SER A 206 -3.92 9.01 -12.59
N ILE A 207 -3.66 10.32 -12.67
CA ILE A 207 -4.19 11.18 -13.74
C ILE A 207 -3.64 10.73 -15.09
N LYS A 208 -2.33 10.50 -15.19
CA LYS A 208 -1.69 10.03 -16.44
C LYS A 208 -2.20 8.66 -16.87
N GLN A 209 -2.54 7.78 -15.92
CA GLN A 209 -3.12 6.46 -16.16
C GLN A 209 -4.63 6.50 -16.47
N GLY A 210 -5.29 7.66 -16.28
CA GLY A 210 -6.73 7.81 -16.47
C GLY A 210 -7.60 7.17 -15.37
N SER A 211 -7.00 6.76 -14.24
CA SER A 211 -7.71 6.12 -13.11
C SER A 211 -8.24 7.12 -12.08
N ALA A 212 -7.69 8.34 -12.03
CA ALA A 212 -8.09 9.34 -11.06
C ALA A 212 -9.47 9.95 -11.38
N LYS A 213 -10.27 10.15 -10.32
CA LYS A 213 -11.57 10.83 -10.39
C LYS A 213 -11.66 11.89 -9.31
N VAL A 214 -12.46 12.93 -9.56
CA VAL A 214 -12.83 13.95 -8.57
C VAL A 214 -14.33 13.92 -8.31
N VAL A 215 -14.71 14.21 -7.07
CA VAL A 215 -16.10 14.44 -6.69
C VAL A 215 -16.35 15.94 -6.47
N LEU A 216 -17.48 16.43 -6.96
CA LEU A 216 -17.91 17.80 -6.85
C LEU A 216 -19.16 17.90 -5.99
N HIS A 217 -19.20 18.93 -5.17
CA HIS A 217 -20.39 19.42 -4.46
C HIS A 217 -20.52 20.91 -4.73
N GLU A 218 -21.69 21.38 -5.21
CA GLU A 218 -21.93 22.76 -5.59
C GLU A 218 -20.83 23.32 -6.53
N ASN A 219 -20.46 22.53 -7.54
CA ASN A 219 -19.42 22.85 -8.53
C ASN A 219 -17.98 23.01 -7.95
N LYS A 220 -17.75 22.68 -6.69
CA LYS A 220 -16.42 22.69 -6.07
C LYS A 220 -15.93 21.26 -5.86
N ILE A 221 -14.65 21.00 -6.10
CA ILE A 221 -14.04 19.71 -5.79
C ILE A 221 -13.99 19.57 -4.27
N THR A 222 -14.56 18.47 -3.76
CA THR A 222 -14.62 18.16 -2.32
C THR A 222 -13.94 16.83 -1.96
N GLY A 223 -13.44 16.10 -2.97
CA GLY A 223 -12.67 14.88 -2.78
C GLY A 223 -12.15 14.36 -4.10
N TYR A 224 -11.25 13.39 -4.02
CA TYR A 224 -10.72 12.68 -5.18
C TYR A 224 -10.33 11.24 -4.83
N THR A 225 -10.16 10.44 -5.86
CA THR A 225 -9.55 9.10 -5.78
C THR A 225 -8.46 8.96 -6.83
N CYS A 226 -7.39 8.25 -6.48
CA CYS A 226 -6.38 7.78 -7.42
C CYS A 226 -6.81 6.50 -8.16
N GLY A 227 -7.87 5.87 -7.68
CA GLY A 227 -8.49 4.64 -8.14
C GLY A 227 -9.25 3.99 -6.98
N LEU A 228 -10.13 3.05 -7.28
CA LEU A 228 -10.97 2.38 -6.28
C LEU A 228 -10.51 0.92 -6.10
N THR A 229 -9.25 0.76 -5.72
CA THR A 229 -8.62 -0.52 -5.48
C THR A 229 -7.80 -0.52 -4.20
N PHE A 230 -7.35 -1.69 -3.80
CA PHE A 230 -6.45 -1.93 -2.67
C PHE A 230 -5.15 -1.07 -2.72
N PHE A 231 -4.70 -0.72 -3.94
CA PHE A 231 -3.44 -0.02 -4.17
C PHE A 231 -3.58 1.51 -4.27
N ASN A 232 -4.79 2.03 -4.20
CA ASN A 232 -5.06 3.44 -4.48
C ASN A 232 -5.64 4.16 -3.27
N HIS A 233 -5.22 5.40 -3.11
CA HIS A 233 -5.69 6.31 -2.09
C HIS A 233 -6.89 7.12 -2.57
N SER A 234 -7.82 7.38 -1.65
CA SER A 234 -8.93 8.33 -1.86
C SER A 234 -9.08 9.25 -0.65
N VAL A 235 -9.55 10.46 -0.86
CA VAL A 235 -9.80 11.43 0.20
C VAL A 235 -11.02 12.29 -0.11
N GLY A 236 -11.81 12.61 0.91
CA GLY A 236 -12.94 13.50 0.83
C GLY A 236 -13.08 14.33 2.09
N LEU A 237 -13.68 15.51 1.97
CA LEU A 237 -13.99 16.35 3.12
C LEU A 237 -15.04 15.69 4.01
N THR A 238 -15.94 14.89 3.40
CA THR A 238 -17.04 14.20 4.08
C THR A 238 -17.17 12.75 3.64
N ASN A 239 -17.94 11.96 4.38
CA ASN A 239 -18.29 10.59 3.99
C ASN A 239 -19.11 10.55 2.69
N ASP A 240 -19.93 11.56 2.40
CA ASP A 240 -20.73 11.59 1.19
C ASP A 240 -19.87 11.79 -0.07
N ASP A 241 -18.74 12.48 0.07
CA ASP A 241 -17.76 12.58 -1.01
C ASP A 241 -17.15 11.21 -1.32
N LEU A 242 -16.76 10.45 -0.29
CA LEU A 242 -16.24 9.09 -0.48
C LEU A 242 -17.31 8.11 -0.99
N LYS A 243 -18.54 8.19 -0.48
CA LYS A 243 -19.63 7.35 -0.99
C LYS A 243 -19.86 7.60 -2.49
N ALA A 244 -19.86 8.87 -2.92
CA ALA A 244 -20.00 9.21 -4.33
C ALA A 244 -18.82 8.66 -5.18
N LEU A 245 -17.59 8.79 -4.69
CA LEU A 245 -16.42 8.20 -5.36
C LEU A 245 -16.55 6.67 -5.43
N ILE A 246 -16.84 5.99 -4.34
CA ILE A 246 -17.01 4.53 -4.28
C ILE A 246 -18.13 4.08 -5.23
N SER A 247 -19.26 4.80 -5.27
CA SER A 247 -20.40 4.51 -6.16
C SER A 247 -20.12 4.82 -7.63
N SER A 248 -19.02 5.52 -7.93
CA SER A 248 -18.60 5.80 -9.31
C SER A 248 -17.83 4.65 -9.97
N ALA A 249 -17.59 3.56 -9.25
CA ALA A 249 -16.98 2.37 -9.82
C ALA A 249 -17.93 1.74 -10.86
N THR A 250 -17.41 1.41 -12.02
CA THR A 250 -18.14 0.65 -13.04
C THR A 250 -17.99 -0.85 -12.79
N ASN A 251 -18.74 -1.67 -13.53
CA ASN A 251 -18.58 -3.13 -13.44
C ASN A 251 -17.19 -3.61 -13.83
N ASP A 252 -16.44 -2.80 -14.59
CA ASP A 252 -15.06 -3.08 -14.99
C ASP A 252 -14.06 -2.63 -13.90
N ASP A 253 -14.44 -1.65 -13.07
CA ASP A 253 -13.67 -1.16 -11.91
C ASP A 253 -14.03 -1.95 -10.64
N SER A 254 -14.20 -3.25 -10.74
CA SER A 254 -14.69 -4.06 -9.61
C SER A 254 -13.81 -3.86 -8.36
N TYR A 255 -14.43 -3.83 -7.19
CA TYR A 255 -13.70 -4.04 -5.92
C TYR A 255 -13.20 -5.50 -5.82
N GLY A 256 -12.99 -6.12 -6.98
CA GLY A 256 -12.42 -7.44 -7.12
C GLY A 256 -10.93 -7.46 -6.78
N GLY A 257 -10.33 -8.62 -6.75
CA GLY A 257 -9.00 -8.79 -6.22
C GLY A 257 -8.97 -8.48 -4.73
N PRO A 258 -7.98 -7.69 -4.25
CA PRO A 258 -7.86 -7.37 -2.82
C PRO A 258 -8.99 -6.49 -2.25
N GLY A 259 -9.76 -5.75 -3.07
CA GLY A 259 -10.85 -4.89 -2.60
C GLY A 259 -10.47 -3.43 -2.36
N ILE A 260 -11.22 -2.71 -1.51
CA ILE A 260 -10.94 -1.35 -1.05
C ILE A 260 -10.67 -1.33 0.45
N LEU A 261 -9.84 -0.39 0.88
CA LEU A 261 -9.44 -0.24 2.28
C LEU A 261 -10.24 0.88 2.96
N ILE A 262 -10.84 0.58 4.11
CA ILE A 262 -11.66 1.54 4.86
C ILE A 262 -11.17 1.59 6.30
N PRO A 263 -10.86 2.79 6.85
CA PRO A 263 -10.59 2.94 8.27
C PRO A 263 -11.76 2.42 9.10
N SER A 264 -11.52 1.40 9.93
CA SER A 264 -12.60 0.75 10.71
C SER A 264 -13.26 1.70 11.70
N ARG A 265 -12.56 2.74 12.16
CA ARG A 265 -13.10 3.79 13.03
C ARG A 265 -14.06 4.74 12.32
N ASN A 266 -14.02 4.83 10.98
CA ASN A 266 -15.04 5.53 10.20
C ASN A 266 -16.31 4.67 10.12
N THR A 267 -16.95 4.50 11.26
CA THR A 267 -18.10 3.58 11.44
C THR A 267 -19.26 3.88 10.50
N GLN A 268 -19.48 5.15 10.15
CA GLN A 268 -20.56 5.52 9.22
C GLN A 268 -20.29 5.01 7.82
N LEU A 269 -19.10 5.23 7.28
CA LEU A 269 -18.71 4.74 5.94
C LEU A 269 -18.66 3.20 5.94
N PHE A 270 -18.04 2.61 6.98
CA PHE A 270 -17.94 1.16 7.11
C PHE A 270 -19.31 0.47 7.12
N ARG A 271 -20.25 0.99 7.92
CA ARG A 271 -21.64 0.48 7.97
C ARG A 271 -22.35 0.66 6.64
N TRP A 272 -22.16 1.79 5.98
CA TRP A 272 -22.75 2.02 4.67
C TRP A 272 -22.24 1.00 3.63
N CYS A 273 -20.95 0.69 3.62
CA CYS A 273 -20.38 -0.36 2.76
C CYS A 273 -21.00 -1.74 3.03
N LEU A 274 -21.13 -2.12 4.31
CA LEU A 274 -21.78 -3.40 4.70
C LEU A 274 -23.23 -3.46 4.25
N ASN A 275 -24.00 -2.38 4.45
CA ASN A 275 -25.41 -2.31 4.07
C ASN A 275 -25.59 -2.35 2.55
N ASN A 276 -24.60 -1.96 1.78
CA ASN A 276 -24.59 -2.00 0.32
C ASN A 276 -23.90 -3.26 -0.26
N GLY A 277 -23.77 -4.31 0.55
CA GLY A 277 -23.37 -5.64 0.08
C GLY A 277 -21.86 -5.87 0.01
N LEU A 278 -21.03 -4.94 0.46
CA LEU A 278 -19.62 -5.24 0.65
C LEU A 278 -19.43 -6.10 1.91
N ARG A 279 -18.46 -7.02 1.85
CA ARG A 279 -18.10 -7.89 2.96
C ARG A 279 -16.71 -7.55 3.49
N LEU A 280 -16.53 -7.63 4.80
CA LEU A 280 -15.22 -7.58 5.42
C LEU A 280 -14.47 -8.89 5.12
N VAL A 281 -13.29 -8.79 4.50
CA VAL A 281 -12.44 -9.95 4.19
C VAL A 281 -11.37 -10.14 5.24
N GLN A 282 -10.65 -9.07 5.58
CA GLN A 282 -9.60 -9.10 6.58
C GLN A 282 -9.39 -7.72 7.20
N GLN A 283 -8.76 -7.73 8.37
CA GLN A 283 -8.28 -6.52 9.03
C GLN A 283 -6.80 -6.31 8.77
N LEU A 284 -6.43 -5.06 8.55
CA LEU A 284 -5.07 -4.58 8.45
C LEU A 284 -4.79 -3.61 9.59
N THR A 285 -3.52 -3.41 9.89
CA THR A 285 -3.07 -2.44 10.88
C THR A 285 -2.18 -1.40 10.19
N LEU A 286 -2.59 -0.14 10.25
CA LEU A 286 -1.74 0.99 9.85
C LEU A 286 -0.71 1.24 10.94
N MET A 287 0.56 1.28 10.56
CA MET A 287 1.66 1.55 11.46
C MET A 287 2.55 2.67 10.93
N THR A 288 3.16 3.44 11.81
CA THR A 288 4.02 4.59 11.42
C THR A 288 5.25 4.72 12.31
N ILE A 289 6.31 5.26 11.72
CA ILE A 289 7.43 5.89 12.43
C ILE A 289 7.36 7.39 12.16
N GLY A 290 7.53 8.23 13.18
CA GLY A 290 7.56 9.68 13.03
C GLY A 290 6.19 10.32 12.91
N LEU A 291 6.05 11.34 12.07
CA LEU A 291 4.87 12.19 12.00
C LEU A 291 3.60 11.39 11.66
N TYR A 292 2.59 11.53 12.49
CA TYR A 292 1.24 11.06 12.23
C TYR A 292 0.22 12.12 12.63
N ASN A 293 -0.54 12.59 11.66
CA ASN A 293 -1.71 13.43 11.89
C ASN A 293 -2.95 12.54 11.80
N GLU A 294 -3.84 12.60 12.77
CA GLU A 294 -5.15 11.99 12.63
C GLU A 294 -5.91 12.66 11.50
N PRO A 295 -6.48 11.89 10.54
CA PRO A 295 -7.20 12.46 9.44
C PRO A 295 -8.41 13.29 9.88
N ALA A 296 -8.48 14.55 9.42
CA ALA A 296 -9.55 15.49 9.73
C ALA A 296 -10.76 15.40 8.78
N GLY A 297 -10.83 14.34 7.96
CA GLY A 297 -11.90 14.05 7.00
C GLY A 297 -11.98 12.56 6.72
N SER A 298 -12.61 12.22 5.62
CA SER A 298 -12.79 10.84 5.20
C SER A 298 -11.72 10.41 4.19
N TYR A 299 -11.23 9.17 4.29
CA TYR A 299 -10.24 8.65 3.37
C TYR A 299 -10.30 7.13 3.21
N LEU A 300 -9.74 6.65 2.11
CA LEU A 300 -9.41 5.24 1.90
C LEU A 300 -7.89 5.16 1.75
N PRO A 301 -7.17 4.44 2.62
CA PRO A 301 -5.72 4.30 2.47
C PRO A 301 -5.37 3.39 1.30
N SER A 302 -4.16 3.54 0.77
CA SER A 302 -3.51 2.58 -0.11
C SER A 302 -2.75 1.54 0.73
N ILE A 303 -2.62 0.28 0.25
CA ILE A 303 -1.73 -0.70 0.89
C ILE A 303 -0.25 -0.27 0.80
N LEU A 304 0.07 0.53 -0.19
CA LEU A 304 1.42 1.13 -0.33
C LEU A 304 1.63 2.37 0.56
N TYR A 305 0.63 2.69 1.30
CA TYR A 305 0.30 3.79 2.19
C TYR A 305 -0.49 4.86 1.56
#